data_69e51651b4304b574b468d95733a27d4
#
_entry.id   69e51651b4304b574b468d95733a27d4
#
_cell.length_a   1.000
_cell.length_b   1.000
_cell.length_c   1.000
_cell.angle_alpha   90.00
_cell.angle_beta   90.00
_cell.angle_gamma   90.00
#
_symmetry.space_group_name_H-M   'P 1'
#
loop_
_entity.id
_entity.type
_entity.pdbx_description
1 polymer ?
#
loop_
_entity_poly.entity_id
_entity_poly.type
_entity_poly.pdbx_seq_one_letter_code
_entity_poly.pdbx_strand_id
1 'polypeptide(L)'
;MFVDRVTIYVKGGDGGNGAMSFRREKYAPKGGPNGGDGGHGGDVVLIADTGNSNLAHLSFQRHWKADRGENGMGADCHGKTAHDMVIKVPVGTIIRDRERGHVLKDLKEHGEKVVIARGGKGGFGNAHFKSSTNRAPRQFEKGFIGEDRWIILEMKVIADVGLIGLPNAGKSTLLSRISHAHPEIADYPFTTKYPNLGTVHTGRDDAFVVADIPGLIEGAHAGHGLGHEFLRHVERTRLLVHLVASESMDESDPWKNYQTIREEIRLYSPTLAERPEMVVLTKMDLTASDDAKAKFEEQLGRPVMAISAVTGKGMNQLMHEISDRLAEIGQLVEPEPESVLTAINLPKKVRAITDTVAESDLSIKAAPESQLADEALLLQESQE
;
A
#
# COMPACT_ATOMS: atom_id res chain seq x y z
N MET A 1 3.30 13.34 -9.34
CA MET A 1 3.48 13.49 -7.88
C MET A 1 3.62 12.09 -7.29
N PHE A 2 4.73 11.79 -6.65
CA PHE A 2 4.96 10.50 -5.98
C PHE A 2 4.34 10.53 -4.58
N VAL A 3 3.59 9.49 -4.22
CA VAL A 3 2.93 9.35 -2.92
C VAL A 3 3.25 7.97 -2.36
N ASP A 4 4.01 7.92 -1.27
CA ASP A 4 4.43 6.70 -0.58
C ASP A 4 3.54 6.33 0.60
N ARG A 5 2.74 7.28 1.09
CA ARG A 5 1.81 7.09 2.20
C ARG A 5 0.48 7.77 1.93
N VAL A 6 -0.60 7.03 2.07
CA VAL A 6 -1.96 7.55 1.92
C VAL A 6 -2.89 6.97 2.99
N THR A 7 -3.82 7.79 3.45
CA THR A 7 -4.88 7.34 4.36
C THR A 7 -6.20 7.34 3.59
N ILE A 8 -6.85 6.18 3.55
CA ILE A 8 -8.14 6.01 2.88
C ILE A 8 -9.18 5.40 3.82
N TYR A 9 -10.43 5.74 3.58
CA TYR A 9 -11.59 5.12 4.20
C TYR A 9 -12.14 4.04 3.29
N VAL A 10 -12.35 2.85 3.82
CA VAL A 10 -12.92 1.72 3.10
C VAL A 10 -14.19 1.25 3.80
N LYS A 11 -15.22 0.93 3.02
CA LYS A 11 -16.47 0.38 3.53
C LYS A 11 -16.95 -0.74 2.61
N GLY A 12 -17.16 -1.93 3.16
CA GLY A 12 -17.88 -3.02 2.50
C GLY A 12 -19.32 -2.64 2.20
N GLY A 13 -19.89 -3.19 1.16
CA GLY A 13 -21.27 -2.96 0.78
C GLY A 13 -22.23 -3.48 1.87
N ASP A 14 -23.32 -2.79 2.08
CA ASP A 14 -24.36 -3.28 2.99
C ASP A 14 -25.12 -4.44 2.33
N GLY A 15 -25.60 -5.41 3.11
CA GLY A 15 -26.46 -6.47 2.60
C GLY A 15 -27.83 -5.97 2.16
N GLY A 16 -28.44 -6.64 1.20
CA GLY A 16 -29.81 -6.42 0.80
C GLY A 16 -30.81 -6.90 1.87
N ASN A 17 -31.95 -6.28 1.95
CA ASN A 17 -33.01 -6.72 2.87
C ASN A 17 -33.70 -7.95 2.33
N GLY A 18 -34.13 -8.88 3.21
CA GLY A 18 -35.07 -9.92 2.85
C GLY A 18 -36.43 -9.35 2.49
N ALA A 19 -37.21 -10.10 1.75
CA ALA A 19 -38.55 -9.72 1.33
C ALA A 19 -39.64 -10.34 2.20
N MET A 20 -40.72 -9.58 2.43
CA MET A 20 -41.96 -10.11 2.96
C MET A 20 -42.99 -10.23 1.83
N SER A 21 -43.24 -11.43 1.36
CA SER A 21 -44.16 -11.68 0.29
C SER A 21 -44.95 -12.97 0.53
N PHE A 22 -46.14 -13.01 -0.06
CA PHE A 22 -47.03 -14.19 -0.02
C PHE A 22 -47.50 -14.54 -1.43
N ARG A 23 -47.46 -15.83 -1.75
CA ARG A 23 -47.94 -16.34 -3.01
C ARG A 23 -49.45 -16.10 -3.17
N ARG A 24 -49.86 -15.46 -4.23
CA ARG A 24 -51.26 -15.22 -4.59
C ARG A 24 -51.48 -15.59 -6.03
N GLU A 25 -52.23 -16.64 -6.25
CA GLU A 25 -52.58 -17.12 -7.60
C GLU A 25 -54.07 -17.38 -7.69
N LYS A 26 -54.59 -17.50 -8.92
CA LYS A 26 -56.02 -17.68 -9.20
C LYS A 26 -56.62 -18.85 -8.41
N TYR A 27 -55.88 -19.93 -8.25
CA TYR A 27 -56.31 -21.15 -7.54
C TYR A 27 -55.66 -21.35 -6.17
N ALA A 28 -54.79 -20.41 -5.70
CA ALA A 28 -54.18 -20.44 -4.40
C ALA A 28 -54.25 -19.06 -3.71
N PRO A 29 -55.44 -18.57 -3.33
CA PRO A 29 -55.65 -17.23 -2.79
C PRO A 29 -54.98 -17.02 -1.41
N LYS A 30 -54.74 -18.12 -0.65
CA LYS A 30 -54.02 -18.14 0.62
C LYS A 30 -52.71 -18.91 0.50
N GLY A 31 -51.89 -18.57 -0.49
CA GLY A 31 -50.55 -19.16 -0.65
C GLY A 31 -49.62 -18.84 0.53
N GLY A 32 -48.60 -19.68 0.74
CA GLY A 32 -47.62 -19.53 1.79
C GLY A 32 -46.69 -18.33 1.60
N PRO A 33 -45.79 -18.07 2.54
CA PRO A 33 -44.76 -17.08 2.41
C PRO A 33 -43.80 -17.46 1.25
N ASN A 34 -43.44 -16.48 0.43
CA ASN A 34 -42.55 -16.63 -0.72
C ASN A 34 -41.62 -15.43 -0.92
N GLY A 35 -41.28 -14.73 0.16
CA GLY A 35 -40.28 -13.67 0.09
C GLY A 35 -38.88 -14.26 0.09
N GLY A 36 -38.09 -13.87 -0.91
CA GLY A 36 -36.69 -14.28 -1.07
C GLY A 36 -35.75 -13.49 -0.15
N ASP A 37 -34.55 -14.02 0.03
CA ASP A 37 -33.50 -13.40 0.86
C ASP A 37 -32.82 -12.25 0.10
N GLY A 38 -32.23 -11.30 0.82
CA GLY A 38 -31.39 -10.26 0.25
C GLY A 38 -30.01 -10.80 -0.16
N GLY A 39 -29.39 -10.17 -1.15
CA GLY A 39 -28.03 -10.48 -1.60
C GLY A 39 -26.98 -9.95 -0.62
N HIS A 40 -25.79 -10.52 -0.63
CA HIS A 40 -24.66 -10.03 0.14
C HIS A 40 -24.12 -8.75 -0.47
N GLY A 41 -23.60 -7.83 0.35
CA GLY A 41 -22.80 -6.68 -0.09
C GLY A 41 -21.43 -7.13 -0.60
N GLY A 42 -20.81 -6.33 -1.47
CA GLY A 42 -19.45 -6.60 -1.98
C GLY A 42 -18.39 -6.33 -0.92
N ASP A 43 -17.30 -7.08 -0.97
CA ASP A 43 -16.11 -6.84 -0.15
C ASP A 43 -15.24 -5.74 -0.76
N VAL A 44 -14.38 -5.10 0.06
CA VAL A 44 -13.28 -4.25 -0.41
C VAL A 44 -11.99 -5.04 -0.34
N VAL A 45 -11.38 -5.27 -1.50
CA VAL A 45 -10.18 -6.10 -1.67
C VAL A 45 -9.04 -5.25 -2.20
N LEU A 46 -7.88 -5.28 -1.53
CA LEU A 46 -6.63 -4.74 -2.06
C LEU A 46 -5.87 -5.83 -2.80
N ILE A 47 -5.30 -5.47 -3.96
CA ILE A 47 -4.49 -6.38 -4.79
C ILE A 47 -3.17 -5.70 -5.10
N ALA A 48 -2.06 -6.41 -4.85
CA ALA A 48 -0.73 -5.97 -5.25
C ALA A 48 -0.57 -6.08 -6.78
N ASP A 49 -0.19 -4.98 -7.42
CA ASP A 49 -0.02 -4.90 -8.87
C ASP A 49 1.32 -4.23 -9.21
N THR A 50 2.15 -4.93 -9.99
CA THR A 50 3.45 -4.40 -10.47
C THR A 50 3.29 -3.25 -11.46
N GLY A 51 2.11 -3.11 -12.10
CA GLY A 51 1.82 -1.98 -12.99
C GLY A 51 1.67 -0.64 -12.27
N ASN A 52 1.55 -0.64 -10.95
CA ASN A 52 1.47 0.57 -10.12
C ASN A 52 2.79 0.79 -9.39
N SER A 53 3.43 1.94 -9.60
CA SER A 53 4.69 2.32 -8.97
C SER A 53 4.52 3.24 -7.75
N ASN A 54 3.33 3.78 -7.51
CA ASN A 54 3.05 4.71 -6.41
C ASN A 54 1.58 4.67 -5.96
N LEU A 55 1.28 5.34 -4.84
CA LEU A 55 -0.07 5.44 -4.28
C LEU A 55 -0.82 6.73 -4.69
N ALA A 56 -0.30 7.50 -5.67
CA ALA A 56 -0.84 8.81 -6.03
C ALA A 56 -2.31 8.76 -6.45
N HIS A 57 -2.73 7.70 -7.17
CA HIS A 57 -4.11 7.53 -7.61
C HIS A 57 -5.10 7.43 -6.44
N LEU A 58 -4.65 6.94 -5.26
CA LEU A 58 -5.48 6.82 -4.05
C LEU A 58 -5.56 8.13 -3.27
N SER A 59 -4.67 9.10 -3.51
CA SER A 59 -4.71 10.40 -2.85
C SER A 59 -5.85 11.28 -3.32
N PHE A 60 -6.29 11.10 -4.58
CA PHE A 60 -7.39 11.86 -5.18
C PHE A 60 -8.75 11.38 -4.68
N GLN A 61 -8.90 10.08 -4.41
CA GLN A 61 -10.14 9.48 -3.91
C GLN A 61 -9.86 8.80 -2.57
N ARG A 62 -10.34 9.41 -1.48
CA ARG A 62 -10.08 8.90 -0.13
C ARG A 62 -11.17 7.98 0.42
N HIS A 63 -12.31 7.88 -0.25
CA HIS A 63 -13.47 7.09 0.18
C HIS A 63 -13.77 6.00 -0.85
N TRP A 64 -13.65 4.77 -0.42
CA TRP A 64 -13.89 3.58 -1.24
C TRP A 64 -15.01 2.76 -0.62
N LYS A 65 -16.12 2.62 -1.33
CA LYS A 65 -17.31 1.90 -0.86
C LYS A 65 -17.70 0.87 -1.88
N ALA A 66 -17.80 -0.39 -1.46
CA ALA A 66 -18.34 -1.46 -2.30
C ALA A 66 -19.86 -1.35 -2.44
N ASP A 67 -20.39 -1.96 -3.48
CA ASP A 67 -21.81 -1.91 -3.79
C ASP A 67 -22.64 -2.71 -2.78
N ARG A 68 -23.88 -2.26 -2.59
CA ARG A 68 -24.86 -2.92 -1.74
C ARG A 68 -25.45 -4.13 -2.45
N GLY A 69 -25.73 -5.22 -1.71
CA GLY A 69 -26.52 -6.33 -2.18
C GLY A 69 -27.95 -5.93 -2.51
N GLU A 70 -28.53 -6.53 -3.53
CA GLU A 70 -29.92 -6.29 -3.91
C GLU A 70 -30.89 -6.85 -2.86
N ASN A 71 -32.03 -6.20 -2.71
CA ASN A 71 -33.07 -6.69 -1.82
C ASN A 71 -33.73 -7.95 -2.43
N GLY A 72 -34.16 -8.87 -1.58
CA GLY A 72 -35.01 -9.97 -1.98
C GLY A 72 -36.34 -9.48 -2.52
N MET A 73 -36.99 -10.30 -3.32
CA MET A 73 -38.28 -10.01 -3.94
C MET A 73 -39.29 -11.14 -3.66
N GLY A 74 -40.52 -10.96 -4.09
CA GLY A 74 -41.51 -12.01 -4.05
C GLY A 74 -41.20 -13.20 -5.01
N ALA A 75 -41.99 -14.25 -4.91
CA ALA A 75 -41.85 -15.47 -5.74
C ALA A 75 -40.50 -16.19 -5.52
N ASP A 76 -40.02 -16.20 -4.28
CA ASP A 76 -38.75 -16.79 -3.87
C ASP A 76 -37.51 -16.26 -4.62
N CYS A 77 -37.59 -15.02 -5.17
CA CYS A 77 -36.49 -14.39 -5.86
C CYS A 77 -35.54 -13.79 -4.85
N HIS A 78 -34.33 -14.36 -4.74
CA HIS A 78 -33.24 -13.82 -3.94
C HIS A 78 -32.61 -12.61 -4.61
N GLY A 79 -32.18 -11.65 -3.80
CA GLY A 79 -31.38 -10.50 -4.27
C GLY A 79 -30.01 -10.93 -4.77
N LYS A 80 -29.50 -10.25 -5.79
CA LYS A 80 -28.16 -10.52 -6.33
C LYS A 80 -27.10 -10.04 -5.34
N THR A 81 -26.07 -10.85 -5.14
CA THR A 81 -24.85 -10.46 -4.41
C THR A 81 -24.08 -9.40 -5.20
N ALA A 82 -23.62 -8.37 -4.52
CA ALA A 82 -22.82 -7.31 -5.14
C ALA A 82 -21.41 -7.81 -5.50
N HIS A 83 -20.78 -7.14 -6.46
CA HIS A 83 -19.39 -7.41 -6.83
C HIS A 83 -18.43 -6.80 -5.82
N ASP A 84 -17.29 -7.46 -5.63
CA ASP A 84 -16.23 -6.94 -4.81
C ASP A 84 -15.58 -5.71 -5.45
N MET A 85 -15.25 -4.73 -4.61
CA MET A 85 -14.46 -3.56 -5.02
C MET A 85 -12.98 -3.88 -4.92
N VAL A 86 -12.32 -3.90 -6.06
CA VAL A 86 -10.88 -4.19 -6.15
C VAL A 86 -10.11 -2.88 -6.25
N ILE A 87 -9.18 -2.67 -5.32
CA ILE A 87 -8.26 -1.53 -5.31
C ILE A 87 -6.86 -2.07 -5.57
N LYS A 88 -6.21 -1.58 -6.61
CA LYS A 88 -4.84 -1.96 -6.96
C LYS A 88 -3.84 -1.08 -6.23
N VAL A 89 -2.84 -1.71 -5.62
CA VAL A 89 -1.76 -1.04 -4.89
C VAL A 89 -0.41 -1.58 -5.36
N PRO A 90 0.68 -0.82 -5.23
CA PRO A 90 2.02 -1.30 -5.55
C PRO A 90 2.41 -2.53 -4.71
N VAL A 91 3.26 -3.39 -5.27
CA VAL A 91 3.94 -4.45 -4.52
C VAL A 91 4.81 -3.83 -3.43
N GLY A 92 4.85 -4.44 -2.24
CA GLY A 92 5.56 -3.90 -1.07
C GLY A 92 4.75 -2.86 -0.28
N THR A 93 3.42 -2.79 -0.48
CA THR A 93 2.54 -1.92 0.30
C THR A 93 2.19 -2.57 1.63
N ILE A 94 2.51 -1.87 2.73
CA ILE A 94 2.09 -2.22 4.09
C ILE A 94 0.75 -1.55 4.38
N ILE A 95 -0.20 -2.34 4.86
CA ILE A 95 -1.53 -1.91 5.24
C ILE A 95 -1.60 -1.85 6.76
N ARG A 96 -1.89 -0.67 7.31
CA ARG A 96 -2.07 -0.45 8.76
C ARG A 96 -3.49 0.00 9.08
N ASP A 97 -4.00 -0.47 10.19
CA ASP A 97 -5.22 0.09 10.78
C ASP A 97 -4.89 1.46 11.37
N ARG A 98 -5.65 2.51 11.00
CA ARG A 98 -5.39 3.87 11.49
C ARG A 98 -5.68 4.01 12.98
N GLU A 99 -6.72 3.37 13.47
CA GLU A 99 -7.18 3.52 14.86
C GLU A 99 -6.30 2.72 15.82
N ARG A 100 -5.94 1.49 15.42
CA ARG A 100 -5.20 0.55 16.27
C ARG A 100 -3.69 0.57 16.02
N GLY A 101 -3.25 1.14 14.92
CA GLY A 101 -1.82 1.28 14.56
C GLY A 101 -1.11 -0.02 14.15
N HIS A 102 -1.77 -1.19 14.26
CA HIS A 102 -1.13 -2.46 13.91
C HIS A 102 -1.15 -2.72 12.40
N VAL A 103 -0.19 -3.51 11.94
CA VAL A 103 -0.11 -3.97 10.55
C VAL A 103 -1.21 -5.00 10.31
N LEU A 104 -2.05 -4.75 9.32
CA LEU A 104 -3.08 -5.69 8.87
C LEU A 104 -2.50 -6.71 7.90
N LYS A 105 -1.69 -6.25 6.95
CA LYS A 105 -1.05 -7.09 5.94
C LYS A 105 0.13 -6.34 5.30
N ASP A 106 1.13 -7.09 4.87
CA ASP A 106 2.23 -6.67 3.99
C ASP A 106 2.05 -7.41 2.66
N LEU A 107 1.84 -6.67 1.58
CA LEU A 107 1.62 -7.22 0.24
C LEU A 107 2.97 -7.31 -0.48
N LYS A 108 3.58 -8.50 -0.48
CA LYS A 108 4.94 -8.72 -0.98
C LYS A 108 5.01 -9.16 -2.44
N GLU A 109 4.00 -9.88 -2.93
CA GLU A 109 4.01 -10.51 -4.24
C GLU A 109 2.95 -9.93 -5.17
N HIS A 110 3.22 -9.95 -6.47
CA HIS A 110 2.24 -9.57 -7.48
C HIS A 110 1.01 -10.48 -7.42
N GLY A 111 -0.17 -9.88 -7.47
CA GLY A 111 -1.44 -10.62 -7.42
C GLY A 111 -1.87 -11.04 -6.01
N GLU A 112 -1.06 -10.78 -4.97
CA GLU A 112 -1.45 -11.03 -3.59
C GLU A 112 -2.66 -10.17 -3.21
N LYS A 113 -3.66 -10.81 -2.56
CA LYS A 113 -4.95 -10.19 -2.24
C LYS A 113 -5.21 -10.19 -0.75
N VAL A 114 -5.88 -9.16 -0.28
CA VAL A 114 -6.37 -9.08 1.10
C VAL A 114 -7.73 -8.40 1.15
N VAL A 115 -8.68 -9.01 1.87
CA VAL A 115 -9.97 -8.40 2.15
C VAL A 115 -9.81 -7.46 3.34
N ILE A 116 -10.03 -6.17 3.11
CA ILE A 116 -9.86 -5.13 4.13
C ILE A 116 -11.17 -4.80 4.84
N ALA A 117 -12.27 -4.78 4.12
CA ALA A 117 -13.60 -4.57 4.70
C ALA A 117 -14.59 -5.54 4.05
N ARG A 118 -15.25 -6.34 4.88
CA ARG A 118 -16.21 -7.33 4.40
C ARG A 118 -17.58 -6.69 4.17
N GLY A 119 -18.25 -7.15 3.12
CA GLY A 119 -19.64 -6.82 2.87
C GLY A 119 -20.58 -7.41 3.91
N GLY A 120 -21.69 -6.73 4.12
CA GLY A 120 -22.76 -7.18 5.00
C GLY A 120 -23.51 -8.37 4.40
N LYS A 121 -23.95 -9.29 5.25
CA LYS A 121 -24.80 -10.41 4.82
C LYS A 121 -26.18 -9.91 4.44
N GLY A 122 -26.80 -10.53 3.42
CA GLY A 122 -28.20 -10.33 3.09
C GLY A 122 -29.11 -10.83 4.22
N GLY A 123 -30.22 -10.13 4.44
CA GLY A 123 -31.24 -10.53 5.42
C GLY A 123 -32.13 -11.64 4.86
N PHE A 124 -32.66 -12.49 5.72
CA PHE A 124 -33.57 -13.56 5.35
C PHE A 124 -34.98 -13.05 5.01
N GLY A 125 -35.57 -13.59 3.95
CA GLY A 125 -36.95 -13.37 3.57
C GLY A 125 -37.93 -14.13 4.47
N ASN A 126 -39.22 -13.79 4.39
CA ASN A 126 -40.22 -14.41 5.26
C ASN A 126 -40.42 -15.91 4.96
N ALA A 127 -40.04 -16.40 3.81
CA ALA A 127 -40.10 -17.84 3.47
C ALA A 127 -39.18 -18.65 4.40
N HIS A 128 -38.04 -18.08 4.84
CA HIS A 128 -37.10 -18.73 5.74
C HIS A 128 -37.68 -19.00 7.17
N PHE A 129 -38.61 -18.15 7.62
CA PHE A 129 -39.20 -18.23 8.96
C PHE A 129 -40.45 -19.11 9.05
N LYS A 130 -40.78 -19.81 7.97
CA LYS A 130 -41.90 -20.74 7.92
C LYS A 130 -41.63 -21.95 8.83
N SER A 131 -42.56 -22.24 9.73
CA SER A 131 -42.53 -23.42 10.59
C SER A 131 -43.89 -24.08 10.71
N SER A 132 -43.97 -25.22 11.43
CA SER A 132 -45.24 -25.94 11.69
C SER A 132 -46.18 -25.07 12.53
N THR A 133 -45.66 -24.28 13.42
CA THR A 133 -46.43 -23.38 14.30
C THR A 133 -46.67 -21.99 13.66
N ASN A 134 -45.77 -21.51 12.82
CA ASN A 134 -45.94 -20.25 12.10
C ASN A 134 -45.94 -20.49 10.61
N ARG A 135 -47.11 -20.76 10.04
CA ARG A 135 -47.28 -21.09 8.60
C ARG A 135 -47.26 -19.87 7.69
N ALA A 136 -47.49 -18.67 8.21
CA ALA A 136 -47.58 -17.43 7.43
C ALA A 136 -46.78 -16.28 8.12
N PRO A 137 -45.45 -16.44 8.29
CA PRO A 137 -44.64 -15.43 8.95
C PRO A 137 -44.63 -14.12 8.15
N ARG A 138 -44.80 -13.01 8.85
CA ARG A 138 -44.63 -11.67 8.32
C ARG A 138 -43.25 -11.07 8.66
N GLN A 139 -42.45 -11.84 9.38
CA GLN A 139 -41.11 -11.49 9.78
C GLN A 139 -40.15 -11.64 8.61
N PHE A 140 -39.25 -10.69 8.46
CA PHE A 140 -38.09 -10.73 7.53
C PHE A 140 -36.92 -10.02 8.22
N GLU A 141 -35.71 -10.24 7.75
CA GLU A 141 -34.52 -9.58 8.27
C GLU A 141 -34.04 -8.48 7.35
N LYS A 142 -33.56 -7.40 7.95
CA LYS A 142 -32.80 -6.37 7.21
C LYS A 142 -31.42 -6.90 6.91
N GLY A 143 -30.81 -6.48 5.81
CA GLY A 143 -29.43 -6.77 5.50
C GLY A 143 -28.49 -6.16 6.56
N PHE A 144 -27.41 -6.85 6.80
CA PHE A 144 -26.39 -6.40 7.74
C PHE A 144 -25.57 -5.28 7.11
N ILE A 145 -25.08 -4.37 7.95
CA ILE A 145 -24.19 -3.30 7.53
C ILE A 145 -22.80 -3.89 7.24
N GLY A 146 -22.16 -3.47 6.15
CA GLY A 146 -20.79 -3.84 5.82
C GLY A 146 -19.80 -3.26 6.84
N GLU A 147 -18.63 -3.91 6.97
CA GLU A 147 -17.53 -3.41 7.79
C GLU A 147 -16.99 -2.11 7.21
N ASP A 148 -16.57 -1.19 8.08
CA ASP A 148 -15.90 0.03 7.68
C ASP A 148 -14.70 0.34 8.55
N ARG A 149 -13.68 0.97 7.98
CA ARG A 149 -12.48 1.39 8.69
C ARG A 149 -11.64 2.40 7.93
N TRP A 150 -10.81 3.10 8.67
CA TRP A 150 -9.72 3.90 8.11
C TRP A 150 -8.44 3.08 8.09
N ILE A 151 -7.77 3.05 6.96
CA ILE A 151 -6.47 2.38 6.79
C ILE A 151 -5.42 3.37 6.31
N ILE A 152 -4.18 3.07 6.67
CA ILE A 152 -2.99 3.75 6.18
C ILE A 152 -2.27 2.76 5.27
N LEU A 153 -2.04 3.16 4.04
CA LEU A 153 -1.21 2.43 3.09
C LEU A 153 0.16 3.10 3.06
N GLU A 154 1.21 2.32 3.27
CA GLU A 154 2.60 2.78 3.24
C GLU A 154 3.41 1.87 2.34
N MET A 155 4.17 2.43 1.42
CA MET A 155 5.11 1.66 0.61
C MET A 155 6.36 1.35 1.42
N LYS A 156 6.73 0.06 1.50
CA LYS A 156 7.96 -0.38 2.18
C LYS A 156 9.21 -0.08 1.35
N VAL A 157 9.09 -0.14 0.05
CA VAL A 157 10.17 0.11 -0.91
C VAL A 157 9.86 1.42 -1.63
N ILE A 158 10.77 2.38 -1.55
CA ILE A 158 10.64 3.66 -2.25
C ILE A 158 11.23 3.58 -3.64
N ALA A 159 12.31 2.80 -3.79
CA ALA A 159 12.94 2.51 -5.06
C ALA A 159 13.57 1.11 -5.01
N ASP A 160 13.58 0.43 -6.15
CA ASP A 160 14.26 -0.86 -6.28
C ASP A 160 15.78 -0.66 -6.30
N VAL A 161 16.23 0.45 -6.91
CA VAL A 161 17.64 0.79 -7.11
C VAL A 161 17.96 2.15 -6.50
N GLY A 162 19.01 2.21 -5.67
CA GLY A 162 19.57 3.45 -5.16
C GLY A 162 20.85 3.83 -5.90
N LEU A 163 20.92 5.01 -6.52
CA LEU A 163 22.16 5.53 -7.11
C LEU A 163 23.00 6.21 -6.03
N ILE A 164 24.20 5.74 -5.82
CA ILE A 164 25.20 6.30 -4.89
C ILE A 164 26.44 6.73 -5.63
N GLY A 165 27.22 7.61 -5.05
CA GLY A 165 28.45 8.12 -5.63
C GLY A 165 28.70 9.59 -5.30
N LEU A 166 29.91 10.05 -5.51
CA LEU A 166 30.31 11.44 -5.28
C LEU A 166 29.46 12.45 -6.06
N PRO A 167 29.43 13.72 -5.63
CA PRO A 167 28.91 14.80 -6.46
C PRO A 167 29.55 14.77 -7.87
N ASN A 168 28.77 15.06 -8.90
CA ASN A 168 29.23 15.04 -10.30
C ASN A 168 29.67 13.66 -10.83
N ALA A 169 29.45 12.56 -10.13
CA ALA A 169 29.65 11.20 -10.66
C ALA A 169 28.68 10.83 -11.79
N GLY A 170 27.71 11.70 -12.10
CA GLY A 170 26.78 11.49 -13.21
C GLY A 170 25.44 10.87 -12.81
N LYS A 171 25.10 10.80 -11.51
CA LYS A 171 23.85 10.20 -11.00
C LYS A 171 22.59 10.78 -11.65
N SER A 172 22.40 12.07 -11.55
CA SER A 172 21.19 12.75 -12.07
C SER A 172 21.16 12.73 -13.61
N THR A 173 22.34 12.76 -14.27
CA THR A 173 22.44 12.61 -15.72
C THR A 173 22.04 11.19 -16.15
N LEU A 174 22.51 10.18 -15.44
CA LEU A 174 22.11 8.80 -15.65
C LEU A 174 20.61 8.65 -15.52
N LEU A 175 20.05 9.11 -14.37
CA LEU A 175 18.63 9.03 -14.09
C LEU A 175 17.77 9.68 -15.19
N SER A 176 18.15 10.89 -15.64
CA SER A 176 17.44 11.61 -16.72
C SER A 176 17.46 10.86 -18.05
N ARG A 177 18.48 10.03 -18.28
CA ARG A 177 18.62 9.29 -19.54
C ARG A 177 17.89 7.94 -19.54
N ILE A 178 17.81 7.26 -18.38
CA ILE A 178 17.16 5.95 -18.26
C ILE A 178 15.67 6.05 -17.94
N SER A 179 15.25 7.17 -17.34
CA SER A 179 13.83 7.39 -17.03
C SER A 179 13.06 7.84 -18.28
N HIS A 180 11.97 7.14 -18.60
CA HIS A 180 11.06 7.47 -19.70
C HIS A 180 10.17 8.68 -19.42
N ALA A 181 9.93 9.00 -18.14
CA ALA A 181 9.29 10.22 -17.70
C ALA A 181 10.35 11.16 -17.12
N HIS A 182 10.11 12.48 -17.16
CA HIS A 182 10.96 13.39 -16.42
C HIS A 182 11.04 12.91 -14.96
N PRO A 183 12.24 12.82 -14.36
CA PRO A 183 12.38 12.43 -12.97
C PRO A 183 11.45 13.26 -12.11
N GLU A 184 10.56 12.61 -11.37
CA GLU A 184 9.66 13.30 -10.47
C GLU A 184 10.40 13.61 -9.17
N ILE A 185 10.31 14.87 -8.77
CA ILE A 185 10.80 15.31 -7.46
C ILE A 185 9.76 14.83 -6.44
N ALA A 186 10.13 13.87 -5.60
CA ALA A 186 9.26 13.42 -4.54
C ALA A 186 9.29 14.41 -3.37
N ASP A 187 8.14 15.02 -3.08
CA ASP A 187 7.98 15.99 -2.01
C ASP A 187 7.78 15.27 -0.67
N TYR A 188 8.87 15.01 0.03
CA TYR A 188 8.84 14.44 1.37
C TYR A 188 8.89 15.56 2.41
N PRO A 189 7.88 15.70 3.29
CA PRO A 189 7.75 16.81 4.22
C PRO A 189 8.86 16.90 5.28
N PHE A 190 9.77 15.92 5.31
CA PHE A 190 10.89 15.81 6.26
C PHE A 190 12.28 15.84 5.59
N THR A 191 12.37 16.09 4.28
CA THR A 191 13.67 16.18 3.58
C THR A 191 14.00 17.60 3.19
N THR A 192 15.24 18.04 3.47
CA THR A 192 15.78 19.33 3.02
C THR A 192 16.20 19.30 1.54
N LYS A 193 16.40 18.11 0.98
CA LYS A 193 16.65 17.87 -0.46
C LYS A 193 15.79 16.70 -0.91
N TYR A 194 15.01 16.90 -1.94
CA TYR A 194 14.10 15.92 -2.51
C TYR A 194 14.86 14.89 -3.36
N PRO A 195 14.64 13.57 -3.18
CA PRO A 195 15.20 12.58 -4.09
C PRO A 195 14.50 12.68 -5.45
N ASN A 196 15.27 12.54 -6.50
CA ASN A 196 14.73 12.37 -7.83
C ASN A 196 14.44 10.88 -8.04
N LEU A 197 13.19 10.56 -8.34
CA LEU A 197 12.76 9.20 -8.66
C LEU A 197 12.51 9.09 -10.17
N GLY A 198 12.93 7.99 -10.76
CA GLY A 198 12.69 7.69 -12.17
C GLY A 198 12.24 6.26 -12.36
N THR A 199 11.16 6.05 -13.12
CA THR A 199 10.74 4.71 -13.55
C THR A 199 11.48 4.34 -14.83
N VAL A 200 12.11 3.18 -14.83
CA VAL A 200 12.89 2.63 -15.94
C VAL A 200 12.16 1.41 -16.49
N HIS A 201 11.94 1.39 -17.81
CA HIS A 201 11.38 0.25 -18.53
C HIS A 201 12.48 -0.44 -19.34
N THR A 202 12.66 -1.73 -19.15
CA THR A 202 13.71 -2.51 -19.83
C THR A 202 13.30 -3.00 -21.22
N GLY A 203 12.02 -2.81 -21.59
CA GLY A 203 11.47 -3.34 -22.85
C GLY A 203 11.07 -4.82 -22.79
N ARG A 204 11.18 -5.47 -21.61
CA ARG A 204 10.78 -6.86 -21.37
C ARG A 204 9.54 -6.98 -20.47
N ASP A 205 8.61 -6.03 -20.54
CA ASP A 205 7.47 -5.87 -19.63
C ASP A 205 7.87 -5.61 -18.16
N ASP A 206 9.17 -5.46 -17.87
CA ASP A 206 9.69 -5.17 -16.54
C ASP A 206 9.91 -3.68 -16.36
N ALA A 207 9.49 -3.17 -15.22
CA ALA A 207 9.75 -1.79 -14.81
C ALA A 207 10.29 -1.79 -13.38
N PHE A 208 11.29 -0.95 -13.11
CA PHE A 208 11.82 -0.73 -11.77
C PHE A 208 12.01 0.76 -11.48
N VAL A 209 11.97 1.11 -10.21
CA VAL A 209 12.12 2.48 -9.75
C VAL A 209 13.56 2.72 -9.29
N VAL A 210 14.16 3.80 -9.82
CA VAL A 210 15.51 4.24 -9.47
C VAL A 210 15.42 5.54 -8.69
N ALA A 211 16.12 5.61 -7.56
CA ALA A 211 16.26 6.82 -6.76
C ALA A 211 17.68 7.39 -6.87
N ASP A 212 17.79 8.67 -7.22
CA ASP A 212 19.01 9.43 -7.00
C ASP A 212 19.13 9.80 -5.53
N ILE A 213 20.19 9.32 -4.88
CA ILE A 213 20.47 9.57 -3.48
C ILE A 213 21.40 10.77 -3.37
N PRO A 214 20.89 12.01 -3.22
CA PRO A 214 21.72 13.17 -3.07
C PRO A 214 22.34 13.19 -1.66
N GLY A 215 23.62 13.54 -1.55
CA GLY A 215 24.17 13.97 -0.27
C GLY A 215 24.93 12.95 0.57
N LEU A 216 25.38 11.82 -0.02
CA LEU A 216 26.55 11.13 0.53
C LEU A 216 27.78 12.00 0.18
N ILE A 217 28.10 12.96 1.03
CA ILE A 217 29.24 13.89 0.91
C ILE A 217 30.00 13.79 2.22
N GLU A 218 31.33 13.96 2.16
CA GLU A 218 32.21 14.03 3.33
C GLU A 218 31.58 14.82 4.48
N GLY A 219 31.35 14.16 5.64
CA GLY A 219 30.78 14.77 6.83
C GLY A 219 29.27 14.57 7.06
N ALA A 220 28.57 13.79 6.24
CA ALA A 220 27.14 13.50 6.47
C ALA A 220 26.88 12.86 7.85
N HIS A 221 27.83 12.08 8.38
CA HIS A 221 27.78 11.47 9.71
C HIS A 221 27.89 12.51 10.85
N ALA A 222 28.43 13.68 10.60
CA ALA A 222 28.64 14.74 11.61
C ALA A 222 27.41 15.65 11.83
N GLY A 223 26.25 15.31 11.25
CA GLY A 223 24.99 16.04 11.46
C GLY A 223 24.80 17.28 10.57
N HIS A 224 25.72 17.57 9.67
CA HIS A 224 25.63 18.70 8.73
C HIS A 224 25.06 18.29 7.35
N GLY A 225 24.60 17.04 7.22
CA GLY A 225 24.05 16.45 6.01
C GLY A 225 22.52 16.22 6.06
N LEU A 226 22.03 15.50 5.08
CA LEU A 226 20.62 15.11 4.95
C LEU A 226 20.11 14.42 6.23
N GLY A 227 18.90 14.82 6.66
CA GLY A 227 18.31 14.31 7.90
C GLY A 227 18.23 12.78 7.95
N HIS A 228 18.38 12.22 9.15
CA HIS A 228 18.30 10.78 9.45
C HIS A 228 17.07 10.08 8.84
N GLU A 229 16.00 10.82 8.56
CA GLU A 229 14.78 10.28 7.97
C GLU A 229 14.92 9.98 6.48
N PHE A 230 15.67 10.78 5.73
CA PHE A 230 15.90 10.53 4.30
C PHE A 230 16.73 9.25 4.08
N LEU A 231 17.77 9.07 4.88
CA LEU A 231 18.65 7.90 4.78
C LEU A 231 17.93 6.60 5.22
N ARG A 232 16.91 6.70 6.09
CA ARG A 232 16.00 5.58 6.37
C ARG A 232 15.22 5.13 5.12
N HIS A 233 14.98 6.03 4.17
CA HIS A 233 14.33 5.70 2.90
C HIS A 233 15.28 5.00 1.92
N VAL A 234 16.57 5.33 1.98
CA VAL A 234 17.63 4.65 1.22
C VAL A 234 17.82 3.21 1.70
N GLU A 235 17.66 2.95 2.99
CA GLU A 235 17.66 1.61 3.56
C GLU A 235 16.56 0.70 2.97
N ARG A 236 15.59 1.27 2.26
CA ARG A 236 14.50 0.57 1.61
C ARG A 236 14.76 0.25 0.13
N THR A 237 15.99 0.47 -0.39
CA THR A 237 16.36 0.03 -1.74
C THR A 237 16.81 -1.42 -1.73
N ARG A 238 16.58 -2.14 -2.82
CA ARG A 238 16.93 -3.56 -2.96
C ARG A 238 18.35 -3.76 -3.48
N LEU A 239 18.80 -2.88 -4.38
CA LEU A 239 20.10 -2.88 -5.02
C LEU A 239 20.72 -1.49 -4.96
N LEU A 240 22.01 -1.39 -4.66
CA LEU A 240 22.80 -0.16 -4.77
C LEU A 240 23.60 -0.16 -6.06
N VAL A 241 23.47 0.92 -6.84
CA VAL A 241 24.32 1.15 -8.02
C VAL A 241 25.29 2.27 -7.68
N HIS A 242 26.56 1.90 -7.49
CA HIS A 242 27.63 2.81 -7.13
C HIS A 242 28.30 3.37 -8.38
N LEU A 243 28.06 4.63 -8.64
CA LEU A 243 28.63 5.36 -9.78
C LEU A 243 29.96 5.99 -9.41
N VAL A 244 31.00 5.58 -10.10
CA VAL A 244 32.36 6.12 -9.95
C VAL A 244 32.76 6.80 -11.28
N ALA A 245 33.10 8.07 -11.24
CA ALA A 245 33.58 8.76 -12.42
C ALA A 245 34.99 8.28 -12.79
N SER A 246 35.21 7.91 -14.06
CA SER A 246 36.54 7.54 -14.57
C SER A 246 37.55 8.68 -14.42
N GLU A 247 37.07 9.91 -14.53
CA GLU A 247 37.83 11.14 -14.33
C GLU A 247 37.01 12.11 -13.50
N SER A 248 37.56 12.55 -12.38
CA SER A 248 36.94 13.52 -11.46
C SER A 248 37.45 14.93 -11.82
N MET A 249 36.61 15.96 -11.60
CA MET A 249 37.00 17.37 -11.77
C MET A 249 38.18 17.78 -10.86
N ASP A 250 38.35 17.08 -9.76
CA ASP A 250 39.39 17.36 -8.75
C ASP A 250 40.62 16.47 -8.93
N GLU A 251 40.78 15.82 -10.09
CA GLU A 251 41.85 14.88 -10.38
C GLU A 251 42.04 13.76 -9.36
N SER A 252 40.99 13.50 -8.56
CA SER A 252 41.03 12.46 -7.54
C SER A 252 40.94 11.06 -8.14
N ASP A 253 41.69 10.11 -7.56
CA ASP A 253 41.72 8.73 -8.00
C ASP A 253 40.36 8.07 -7.85
N PRO A 254 39.79 7.43 -8.92
CA PRO A 254 38.52 6.72 -8.87
C PRO A 254 38.42 5.67 -7.76
N TRP A 255 39.53 4.98 -7.46
CA TRP A 255 39.57 3.99 -6.39
C TRP A 255 39.40 4.63 -5.00
N LYS A 256 40.08 5.74 -4.74
CA LYS A 256 39.93 6.49 -3.51
C LYS A 256 38.49 6.98 -3.32
N ASN A 257 37.88 7.47 -4.40
CA ASN A 257 36.51 7.95 -4.40
C ASN A 257 35.52 6.84 -4.07
N TYR A 258 35.74 5.64 -4.62
CA TYR A 258 34.95 4.46 -4.30
C TYR A 258 35.08 4.09 -2.81
N GLN A 259 36.32 4.03 -2.28
CA GLN A 259 36.55 3.69 -0.87
C GLN A 259 35.93 4.70 0.08
N THR A 260 36.01 6.00 -0.21
CA THR A 260 35.42 7.05 0.61
C THR A 260 33.93 6.88 0.76
N ILE A 261 33.20 6.64 -0.34
CA ILE A 261 31.75 6.43 -0.28
C ILE A 261 31.39 5.13 0.42
N ARG A 262 32.16 4.05 0.23
CA ARG A 262 31.92 2.77 0.93
C ARG A 262 32.08 2.92 2.44
N GLU A 263 33.09 3.65 2.90
CA GLU A 263 33.31 3.89 4.32
C GLU A 263 32.22 4.79 4.89
N GLU A 264 31.77 5.80 4.15
CA GLU A 264 30.68 6.67 4.57
C GLU A 264 29.35 5.91 4.72
N ILE A 265 29.02 5.02 3.78
CA ILE A 265 27.85 4.15 3.88
C ILE A 265 27.94 3.24 5.09
N ARG A 266 29.12 2.67 5.37
CA ARG A 266 29.36 1.78 6.50
C ARG A 266 29.20 2.49 7.83
N LEU A 267 29.74 3.70 7.93
CA LEU A 267 29.62 4.54 9.14
C LEU A 267 28.18 4.98 9.37
N TYR A 268 27.44 5.16 8.29
CA TYR A 268 26.07 5.61 8.37
C TYR A 268 25.11 4.46 8.77
N SER A 269 25.10 3.36 8.03
CA SER A 269 24.23 2.21 8.27
C SER A 269 24.93 0.91 7.86
N PRO A 270 25.28 0.05 8.83
CA PRO A 270 25.84 -1.27 8.53
C PRO A 270 24.89 -2.10 7.64
N THR A 271 23.58 -2.02 7.84
CA THR A 271 22.59 -2.73 7.05
C THR A 271 22.55 -2.30 5.59
N LEU A 272 22.82 -1.02 5.32
CA LEU A 272 22.94 -0.50 3.96
C LEU A 272 24.24 -0.96 3.29
N ALA A 273 25.32 -1.04 4.05
CA ALA A 273 26.61 -1.51 3.56
C ALA A 273 26.62 -3.00 3.19
N GLU A 274 25.72 -3.80 3.75
CA GLU A 274 25.50 -5.22 3.45
C GLU A 274 24.62 -5.47 2.21
N ARG A 275 23.97 -4.44 1.67
CA ARG A 275 23.12 -4.56 0.49
C ARG A 275 23.94 -4.97 -0.75
N PRO A 276 23.32 -5.73 -1.67
CA PRO A 276 23.93 -6.01 -2.95
C PRO A 276 24.34 -4.73 -3.67
N GLU A 277 25.60 -4.66 -4.11
CA GLU A 277 26.18 -3.49 -4.77
C GLU A 277 26.66 -3.84 -6.17
N MET A 278 26.31 -2.97 -7.12
CA MET A 278 26.81 -2.97 -8.49
C MET A 278 27.65 -1.72 -8.71
N VAL A 279 28.94 -1.90 -9.00
CA VAL A 279 29.84 -0.78 -9.30
C VAL A 279 29.83 -0.50 -10.77
N VAL A 280 29.71 0.78 -11.13
CA VAL A 280 29.64 1.24 -12.53
C VAL A 280 30.55 2.44 -12.74
N LEU A 281 31.48 2.32 -13.68
CA LEU A 281 32.30 3.44 -14.11
C LEU A 281 31.53 4.32 -15.09
N THR A 282 31.53 5.62 -14.81
CA THR A 282 30.83 6.63 -15.63
C THR A 282 31.81 7.52 -16.38
N LYS A 283 31.28 8.35 -17.30
CA LYS A 283 32.06 9.29 -18.11
C LYS A 283 33.11 8.63 -19.03
N MET A 284 32.78 7.46 -19.59
CA MET A 284 33.64 6.72 -20.52
C MET A 284 33.78 7.36 -21.90
N ASP A 285 33.32 8.58 -22.06
CA ASP A 285 33.53 9.44 -23.20
C ASP A 285 34.82 10.28 -23.13
N LEU A 286 35.48 10.27 -21.96
CA LEU A 286 36.73 10.99 -21.73
C LEU A 286 37.97 10.18 -22.19
N THR A 287 39.03 10.85 -22.56
CA THR A 287 40.18 10.29 -23.33
C THR A 287 41.02 9.28 -22.52
N ALA A 288 41.04 9.38 -21.18
CA ALA A 288 41.83 8.51 -20.29
C ALA A 288 41.01 7.39 -19.63
N SER A 289 39.77 7.16 -20.09
CA SER A 289 38.81 6.31 -19.40
C SER A 289 39.12 4.80 -19.42
N ASP A 290 39.76 4.31 -20.51
CA ASP A 290 40.09 2.88 -20.65
C ASP A 290 41.23 2.46 -19.72
N ASP A 291 42.26 3.32 -19.55
CA ASP A 291 43.36 3.08 -18.60
C ASP A 291 42.87 3.13 -17.14
N ALA A 292 41.98 4.10 -16.85
CA ALA A 292 41.35 4.22 -15.53
C ALA A 292 40.50 2.99 -15.20
N LYS A 293 39.77 2.45 -16.19
CA LYS A 293 39.00 1.23 -16.06
C LYS A 293 39.88 0.03 -15.71
N ALA A 294 40.97 -0.19 -16.47
CA ALA A 294 41.87 -1.32 -16.25
C ALA A 294 42.48 -1.29 -14.83
N LYS A 295 42.96 -0.13 -14.38
CA LYS A 295 43.49 0.05 -13.02
C LYS A 295 42.45 -0.18 -11.95
N PHE A 296 41.21 0.29 -12.15
CA PHE A 296 40.15 0.12 -11.19
C PHE A 296 39.69 -1.35 -11.08
N GLU A 297 39.60 -2.08 -12.21
CA GLU A 297 39.29 -3.52 -12.24
C GLU A 297 40.37 -4.35 -11.54
N GLU A 298 41.65 -3.99 -11.71
CA GLU A 298 42.78 -4.63 -11.03
C GLU A 298 42.64 -4.47 -9.50
N GLN A 299 42.31 -3.28 -9.02
CA GLN A 299 42.15 -2.97 -7.58
C GLN A 299 40.90 -3.60 -6.98
N LEU A 300 39.79 -3.67 -7.75
CA LEU A 300 38.54 -4.26 -7.29
C LEU A 300 38.55 -5.80 -7.37
N GLY A 301 39.42 -6.39 -8.19
CA GLY A 301 39.53 -7.84 -8.40
C GLY A 301 38.40 -8.46 -9.21
N ARG A 302 37.59 -7.66 -9.88
CA ARG A 302 36.46 -8.11 -10.72
C ARG A 302 36.20 -7.13 -11.86
N PRO A 303 35.64 -7.60 -13.00
CA PRO A 303 35.26 -6.72 -14.09
C PRO A 303 34.18 -5.73 -13.67
N VAL A 304 34.23 -4.53 -14.21
CA VAL A 304 33.32 -3.43 -13.90
C VAL A 304 32.62 -2.96 -15.17
N MET A 305 31.32 -2.74 -15.02
CA MET A 305 30.55 -2.14 -16.12
C MET A 305 30.96 -0.68 -16.32
N ALA A 306 31.07 -0.28 -17.58
CA ALA A 306 31.52 1.03 -17.99
C ALA A 306 30.47 1.70 -18.90
N ILE A 307 30.04 2.91 -18.57
CA ILE A 307 29.01 3.63 -19.29
C ILE A 307 29.36 5.08 -19.58
N SER A 308 28.72 5.62 -20.60
CA SER A 308 28.65 7.06 -20.81
C SER A 308 27.20 7.50 -20.96
N ALA A 309 26.72 8.24 -19.99
CA ALA A 309 25.36 8.79 -20.02
C ALA A 309 25.20 9.84 -21.16
N VAL A 310 26.28 10.48 -21.60
CA VAL A 310 26.27 11.48 -22.68
C VAL A 310 26.12 10.81 -24.03
N THR A 311 26.95 9.81 -24.33
CA THR A 311 26.93 9.10 -25.61
C THR A 311 25.90 7.98 -25.69
N GLY A 312 25.40 7.51 -24.57
CA GLY A 312 24.48 6.37 -24.47
C GLY A 312 25.17 5.00 -24.49
N LYS A 313 26.53 4.96 -24.57
CA LYS A 313 27.30 3.71 -24.60
C LYS A 313 27.11 2.94 -23.28
N GLY A 314 26.77 1.64 -23.39
CA GLY A 314 26.59 0.73 -22.21
C GLY A 314 25.28 0.89 -21.48
N MET A 315 24.40 1.83 -21.80
CA MET A 315 23.17 2.12 -21.09
C MET A 315 22.15 0.97 -21.12
N ASN A 316 21.89 0.41 -22.30
CA ASN A 316 20.96 -0.71 -22.43
C ASN A 316 21.46 -1.95 -21.67
N GLN A 317 22.76 -2.20 -21.73
CA GLN A 317 23.38 -3.31 -21.00
C GLN A 317 23.25 -3.11 -19.49
N LEU A 318 23.44 -1.86 -19.00
CA LEU A 318 23.23 -1.53 -17.59
C LEU A 318 21.80 -1.80 -17.14
N MET A 319 20.80 -1.37 -17.91
CA MET A 319 19.39 -1.58 -17.56
C MET A 319 19.03 -3.06 -17.47
N HIS A 320 19.53 -3.89 -18.40
CA HIS A 320 19.30 -5.33 -18.37
C HIS A 320 19.99 -5.99 -17.18
N GLU A 321 21.26 -5.66 -16.91
CA GLU A 321 22.00 -6.20 -15.78
C GLU A 321 21.35 -5.85 -14.42
N ILE A 322 20.82 -4.62 -14.31
CA ILE A 322 20.06 -4.20 -13.11
C ILE A 322 18.79 -5.04 -12.96
N SER A 323 18.02 -5.22 -14.06
CA SER A 323 16.79 -6.03 -14.04
C SER A 323 17.08 -7.49 -13.65
N ASP A 324 18.11 -8.10 -14.27
CA ASP A 324 18.49 -9.47 -13.98
C ASP A 324 18.91 -9.65 -12.51
N ARG A 325 19.71 -8.73 -11.96
CA ARG A 325 20.09 -8.75 -10.52
C ARG A 325 18.91 -8.51 -9.57
N LEU A 326 17.98 -7.65 -9.92
CA LEU A 326 16.77 -7.45 -9.13
C LEU A 326 15.90 -8.70 -9.11
N ALA A 327 15.84 -9.44 -10.22
CA ALA A 327 15.14 -10.72 -10.30
C ALA A 327 15.82 -11.79 -9.42
N GLU A 328 17.17 -11.88 -9.44
CA GLU A 328 17.93 -12.76 -8.56
C GLU A 328 17.71 -12.45 -7.08
N ILE A 329 17.75 -11.16 -6.69
CA ILE A 329 17.49 -10.72 -5.32
C ILE A 329 16.05 -11.06 -4.90
N GLY A 330 15.08 -10.94 -5.82
CA GLY A 330 13.69 -11.33 -5.58
C GLY A 330 13.50 -12.83 -5.29
N GLN A 331 14.33 -13.68 -5.89
CA GLN A 331 14.30 -15.12 -5.66
C GLN A 331 15.01 -15.54 -4.37
N LEU A 332 15.99 -14.75 -3.90
CA LEU A 332 16.77 -15.04 -2.67
C LEU A 332 16.07 -14.59 -1.37
N VAL A 333 15.03 -13.76 -1.48
CA VAL A 333 14.17 -13.44 -0.32
C VAL A 333 13.20 -14.62 -0.15
N GLU A 334 13.66 -15.66 0.56
CA GLU A 334 12.75 -16.69 1.08
C GLU A 334 11.63 -15.99 1.86
N PRO A 335 10.36 -16.43 1.71
CA PRO A 335 9.30 -15.92 2.56
C PRO A 335 9.72 -16.21 4.00
N GLU A 336 9.87 -15.16 4.83
CA GLU A 336 9.96 -15.36 6.27
C GLU A 336 8.86 -16.34 6.66
N PRO A 337 9.18 -17.41 7.43
CA PRO A 337 8.17 -18.36 7.82
C PRO A 337 7.02 -17.57 8.42
N GLU A 338 5.82 -17.82 7.94
CA GLU A 338 4.58 -17.23 8.44
C GLU A 338 4.62 -17.34 9.97
N SER A 339 5.09 -16.28 10.63
CA SER A 339 4.91 -16.15 12.07
C SER A 339 3.42 -16.00 12.25
N VAL A 340 2.80 -17.17 12.44
CA VAL A 340 1.53 -17.41 13.12
C VAL A 340 0.73 -16.13 13.39
N LEU A 341 0.21 -15.52 12.34
CA LEU A 341 -1.02 -14.75 12.42
C LEU A 341 -2.15 -15.74 12.19
N THR A 342 -2.24 -16.71 13.11
CA THR A 342 -3.46 -17.47 13.37
C THR A 342 -4.60 -16.48 13.34
N ALA A 343 -5.56 -16.78 12.51
CA ALA A 343 -6.84 -16.11 12.34
C ALA A 343 -7.19 -15.26 13.56
N ILE A 344 -7.09 -13.95 13.44
CA ILE A 344 -7.64 -13.04 14.43
C ILE A 344 -9.14 -13.31 14.42
N ASN A 345 -9.56 -14.09 15.42
CA ASN A 345 -10.96 -14.23 15.77
C ASN A 345 -11.45 -12.84 16.18
N LEU A 346 -11.91 -12.08 15.22
CA LEU A 346 -12.66 -10.85 15.46
C LEU A 346 -13.90 -11.24 16.27
N PRO A 347 -14.21 -10.53 17.37
CA PRO A 347 -15.30 -10.89 18.22
C PRO A 347 -16.61 -10.88 17.43
N LYS A 348 -17.26 -12.03 17.35
CA LYS A 348 -18.63 -12.18 16.88
C LYS A 348 -19.57 -11.48 17.86
N LYS A 349 -19.75 -10.18 17.73
CA LYS A 349 -20.82 -9.43 18.37
C LYS A 349 -21.20 -8.21 17.53
N VAL A 350 -21.88 -8.46 16.42
CA VAL A 350 -22.84 -7.49 15.92
C VAL A 350 -24.22 -8.09 16.25
N ARG A 351 -24.84 -7.57 17.28
CA ARG A 351 -26.22 -7.95 17.65
C ARG A 351 -27.14 -7.45 16.55
N ALA A 352 -27.92 -8.39 15.99
CA ALA A 352 -29.07 -8.06 15.19
C ALA A 352 -30.02 -7.18 16.05
N ILE A 353 -30.34 -5.99 15.56
CA ILE A 353 -31.44 -5.21 16.14
C ILE A 353 -32.71 -5.87 15.60
N THR A 354 -33.28 -6.75 16.37
CA THR A 354 -34.63 -7.27 16.14
C THR A 354 -35.59 -6.20 16.61
N ASP A 355 -36.09 -5.39 15.69
CA ASP A 355 -37.27 -4.55 15.95
C ASP A 355 -38.48 -5.46 15.99
N THR A 356 -38.81 -5.95 17.16
CA THR A 356 -40.15 -6.51 17.46
C THR A 356 -41.08 -5.34 17.70
N VAL A 357 -41.84 -4.97 16.70
CA VAL A 357 -42.99 -4.09 16.89
C VAL A 357 -44.08 -4.95 17.50
N ALA A 358 -44.13 -5.00 18.82
CA ALA A 358 -45.33 -5.39 19.58
C ALA A 358 -46.11 -4.10 19.91
N GLU A 359 -47.23 -3.90 19.23
CA GLU A 359 -48.27 -3.01 19.72
C GLU A 359 -48.80 -3.57 21.03
N SER A 360 -48.48 -2.95 22.17
CA SER A 360 -49.35 -2.82 23.34
C SER A 360 -48.73 -1.83 24.33
N ASP A 361 -49.59 -0.88 24.71
CA ASP A 361 -49.57 -0.05 25.91
C ASP A 361 -48.73 1.24 25.90
N LEU A 362 -49.40 2.28 25.36
CA LEU A 362 -49.29 3.65 25.82
C LEU A 362 -49.70 3.75 27.30
N SER A 363 -48.76 3.96 28.20
CA SER A 363 -48.99 4.63 29.47
C SER A 363 -47.77 5.47 29.83
N ILE A 364 -47.87 6.73 29.48
CA ILE A 364 -46.94 7.79 29.85
C ILE A 364 -47.04 8.01 31.35
N LYS A 365 -45.96 7.77 32.10
CA LYS A 365 -45.73 8.39 33.40
C LYS A 365 -44.53 9.30 33.32
N ALA A 366 -44.84 10.59 33.37
CA ALA A 366 -43.84 11.66 33.50
C ALA A 366 -43.07 11.49 34.81
N ALA A 367 -41.77 11.49 34.78
CA ALA A 367 -40.88 11.62 35.93
C ALA A 367 -40.60 13.10 36.23
N PRO A 368 -40.45 13.51 37.49
CA PRO A 368 -40.41 14.93 37.88
C PRO A 368 -39.05 15.61 37.58
N GLU A 369 -39.15 16.86 37.20
CA GLU A 369 -38.07 17.79 36.82
C GLU A 369 -37.13 18.25 37.96
N SER A 370 -36.85 17.48 38.97
CA SER A 370 -36.05 17.96 40.11
C SER A 370 -34.64 17.40 40.24
N GLN A 371 -34.12 16.67 39.25
CA GLN A 371 -32.74 16.13 39.29
C GLN A 371 -31.75 16.69 38.27
N LEU A 372 -32.15 17.65 37.42
CA LEU A 372 -31.25 18.28 36.46
C LEU A 372 -30.67 19.62 36.91
N ALA A 373 -31.00 20.10 38.11
CA ALA A 373 -30.48 21.37 38.65
C ALA A 373 -29.20 21.20 39.49
N ASP A 374 -28.90 20.03 40.01
CA ASP A 374 -27.76 19.83 40.92
C ASP A 374 -26.46 19.43 40.25
N GLU A 375 -26.48 18.97 38.99
CA GLU A 375 -25.24 18.69 38.23
C GLU A 375 -24.63 19.90 37.51
N ALA A 376 -25.38 20.97 37.33
CA ALA A 376 -24.88 22.19 36.70
C ALA A 376 -24.15 23.11 37.68
N LEU A 377 -24.27 22.92 39.00
CA LEU A 377 -23.59 23.77 40.00
C LEU A 377 -22.20 23.23 40.39
N LEU A 378 -21.92 21.95 40.13
CA LEU A 378 -20.62 21.33 40.49
C LEU A 378 -19.52 21.53 39.41
N LEU A 379 -19.86 22.04 38.24
CA LEU A 379 -18.91 22.31 37.17
C LEU A 379 -18.41 23.75 37.11
N GLN A 380 -18.91 24.65 37.96
CA GLN A 380 -18.43 26.07 38.03
C GLN A 380 -17.42 26.35 39.13
N GLU A 381 -17.19 25.44 40.09
CA GLU A 381 -16.23 25.65 41.19
C GLU A 381 -14.83 25.03 40.96
N SER A 382 -14.50 24.55 39.77
CA SER A 382 -13.17 24.01 39.46
C SER A 382 -12.36 24.86 38.45
N GLN A 383 -12.74 26.13 38.27
CA GLN A 383 -11.93 27.11 37.51
C GLN A 383 -11.83 28.45 38.28
N GLU A 384 -11.20 28.43 39.42
CA GLU A 384 -10.47 29.56 40.01
C GLU A 384 -9.15 29.04 40.58
#